data_8a85a3f8c38d98106d710f5d4fee5d73
#
_entry.id   8a85a3f8c38d98106d710f5d4fee5d73
#
_cell.length_a   1.000
_cell.length_b   1.000
_cell.length_c   1.000
_cell.angle_alpha   90.00
_cell.angle_beta   90.00
_cell.angle_gamma   90.00
#
_symmetry.space_group_name_H-M   'P 1'
#
loop_
_entity.id
_entity.type
_entity.pdbx_description
1 polymer ?
#
loop_
_entity_poly.entity_id
_entity_poly.type
_entity_poly.pdbx_seq_one_letter_code
_entity_poly.pdbx_strand_id
1 'polypeptide(L)'
;MIRIMPLAAVLLLCVGCVSTATTQKTSTGYKPPSGNYKVIVMRPDIAASVLTAGGQLEQREDWTNTARDNVLNALRAQQELRGGQATVTVTSGDDPTLRDLNRLHEVVGQSILLHKYNPMAQLPTKKTSFDWTLGKLATDFGKSAGYDYALFLFARDSFSSGGRVALQGLGMLGCVVGVCIMPQGGSQQAFASLVDLKTGDVIWFNYLASAMGDIRTDVGAADLVNRLLEPMNTEPKAKKKT
;
A
#
# COMPACT_ATOMS: atom_id res chain seq x y z
N MET A 1 -46.22 36.73 -9.05
CA MET A 1 -46.14 35.36 -8.50
C MET A 1 -44.79 34.77 -8.83
N ILE A 2 -43.82 34.94 -7.96
CA ILE A 2 -42.45 34.40 -8.11
C ILE A 2 -42.48 32.95 -7.58
N ARG A 3 -42.27 31.99 -8.47
CA ARG A 3 -42.13 30.56 -8.12
C ARG A 3 -40.77 30.34 -7.47
N ILE A 4 -40.77 30.15 -6.18
CA ILE A 4 -39.61 29.65 -5.41
C ILE A 4 -39.48 28.19 -5.76
N MET A 5 -38.56 27.84 -6.68
CA MET A 5 -38.14 26.48 -6.90
C MET A 5 -37.32 26.01 -5.68
N PRO A 6 -37.53 24.82 -5.17
CA PRO A 6 -36.88 24.38 -3.95
C PRO A 6 -35.38 24.15 -4.21
N LEU A 7 -34.56 24.92 -3.52
CA LEU A 7 -33.09 24.85 -3.46
C LEU A 7 -32.56 23.50 -2.91
N ALA A 8 -33.48 22.59 -2.53
CA ALA A 8 -33.17 21.31 -1.92
C ALA A 8 -32.69 20.21 -2.90
N ALA A 9 -32.83 20.42 -4.23
CA ALA A 9 -32.50 19.38 -5.21
C ALA A 9 -31.04 19.39 -5.70
N VAL A 10 -30.27 20.42 -5.38
CA VAL A 10 -28.88 20.58 -5.89
C VAL A 10 -27.83 19.95 -4.94
N LEU A 11 -28.19 19.65 -3.70
CA LEU A 11 -27.22 19.14 -2.70
C LEU A 11 -26.89 17.63 -2.79
N LEU A 12 -27.54 16.88 -3.68
CA LEU A 12 -27.43 15.42 -3.74
C LEU A 12 -26.41 14.86 -4.77
N LEU A 13 -25.69 15.70 -5.49
CA LEU A 13 -24.82 15.23 -6.60
C LEU A 13 -23.31 15.28 -6.33
N CYS A 14 -22.87 15.63 -5.14
CA CYS A 14 -21.45 15.64 -4.77
C CYS A 14 -21.04 14.45 -3.91
N VAL A 15 -21.61 13.26 -4.11
CA VAL A 15 -20.97 12.02 -3.64
C VAL A 15 -19.84 11.72 -4.62
N GLY A 16 -18.73 12.42 -4.45
CA GLY A 16 -17.49 12.06 -5.14
C GLY A 16 -17.18 10.63 -4.80
N CYS A 17 -17.16 9.75 -5.79
CA CYS A 17 -16.71 8.37 -5.62
C CYS A 17 -15.25 8.41 -5.15
N VAL A 18 -15.03 8.32 -3.84
CA VAL A 18 -13.71 8.08 -3.29
C VAL A 18 -13.38 6.65 -3.62
N SER A 19 -12.53 6.43 -4.62
CA SER A 19 -12.14 5.11 -5.06
C SER A 19 -10.84 4.69 -4.39
N THR A 20 -10.84 3.51 -3.78
CA THR A 20 -9.60 2.79 -3.46
C THR A 20 -9.21 1.99 -4.70
N ALA A 21 -8.02 2.24 -5.24
CA ALA A 21 -7.49 1.50 -6.37
C ALA A 21 -6.41 0.52 -5.89
N THR A 22 -6.56 -0.74 -6.27
CA THR A 22 -5.52 -1.76 -6.10
C THR A 22 -5.08 -2.27 -7.47
N THR A 23 -3.78 -2.47 -7.66
CA THR A 23 -3.24 -2.98 -8.93
C THR A 23 -2.05 -3.87 -8.68
N GLN A 24 -2.15 -5.14 -9.08
CA GLN A 24 -1.06 -6.11 -8.96
C GLN A 24 -0.23 -6.22 -10.24
N LYS A 25 1.04 -6.60 -10.07
CA LYS A 25 1.98 -7.00 -11.11
C LYS A 25 2.72 -8.24 -10.64
N THR A 26 3.05 -9.12 -11.58
CA THR A 26 3.75 -10.37 -11.29
C THR A 26 4.86 -10.60 -12.30
N SER A 27 5.87 -11.36 -11.90
CA SER A 27 6.88 -11.89 -12.83
C SER A 27 6.24 -12.80 -13.87
N THR A 28 6.92 -12.99 -14.98
CA THR A 28 6.46 -13.90 -16.04
C THR A 28 6.39 -15.33 -15.50
N GLY A 29 5.23 -15.98 -15.68
CA GLY A 29 5.03 -17.35 -15.20
C GLY A 29 4.80 -17.46 -13.69
N TYR A 30 4.49 -16.35 -13.00
CA TYR A 30 4.16 -16.38 -11.58
C TYR A 30 3.06 -17.39 -11.29
N LYS A 31 3.33 -18.24 -10.32
CA LYS A 31 2.35 -19.10 -9.67
C LYS A 31 2.39 -18.81 -8.17
N PRO A 32 1.23 -18.73 -7.51
CA PRO A 32 1.20 -18.63 -6.05
C PRO A 32 2.02 -19.76 -5.42
N PRO A 33 2.77 -19.49 -4.35
CA PRO A 33 3.48 -20.54 -3.63
C PRO A 33 2.53 -21.68 -3.22
N SER A 34 2.98 -22.92 -3.41
CA SER A 34 2.20 -24.12 -3.10
C SER A 34 3.07 -25.20 -2.44
N GLY A 35 2.44 -26.13 -1.73
CA GLY A 35 3.16 -27.15 -0.94
C GLY A 35 3.75 -26.58 0.35
N ASN A 36 4.78 -27.24 0.88
CA ASN A 36 5.45 -26.80 2.10
C ASN A 36 6.52 -25.76 1.75
N TYR A 37 6.32 -24.53 2.21
CA TYR A 37 7.29 -23.44 2.05
C TYR A 37 7.34 -22.57 3.30
N LYS A 38 8.47 -21.88 3.49
CA LYS A 38 8.71 -21.00 4.63
C LYS A 38 8.71 -19.56 4.16
N VAL A 39 7.87 -18.74 4.77
CA VAL A 39 7.80 -17.30 4.51
C VAL A 39 8.24 -16.53 5.74
N ILE A 40 9.15 -15.61 5.57
CA ILE A 40 9.41 -14.58 6.57
C ILE A 40 8.58 -13.33 6.23
N VAL A 41 7.79 -12.87 7.19
CA VAL A 41 7.10 -11.57 7.10
C VAL A 41 8.03 -10.54 7.70
N MET A 42 8.53 -9.66 6.86
CA MET A 42 9.42 -8.57 7.26
C MET A 42 8.65 -7.56 8.12
N ARG A 43 9.34 -6.92 9.07
CA ARG A 43 8.73 -5.83 9.84
C ARG A 43 8.16 -4.78 8.89
N PRO A 44 6.85 -4.47 8.96
CA PRO A 44 6.24 -3.49 8.05
C PRO A 44 6.88 -2.10 8.17
N ASP A 45 7.24 -1.52 7.03
CA ASP A 45 7.73 -0.15 6.94
C ASP A 45 6.55 0.81 6.84
N ILE A 46 6.18 1.38 7.99
CA ILE A 46 4.99 2.22 8.14
C ILE A 46 5.39 3.60 8.64
N ALA A 47 4.80 4.62 8.04
CA ALA A 47 4.77 5.96 8.60
C ALA A 47 3.36 6.55 8.52
N ALA A 48 2.89 7.07 9.66
CA ALA A 48 1.66 7.82 9.79
C ALA A 48 1.97 9.28 10.08
N SER A 49 1.36 10.19 9.31
CA SER A 49 1.67 11.62 9.34
C SER A 49 0.42 12.47 9.50
N VAL A 50 0.56 13.65 10.08
CA VAL A 50 -0.46 14.69 10.00
C VAL A 50 -0.17 15.61 8.81
N LEU A 51 -1.20 15.87 8.01
CA LEU A 51 -1.16 16.88 6.95
C LEU A 51 -1.63 18.20 7.54
N THR A 52 -0.70 19.13 7.74
CA THR A 52 -0.96 20.43 8.36
C THR A 52 -1.82 21.34 7.48
N ALA A 53 -2.35 22.42 8.06
CA ALA A 53 -3.07 23.45 7.31
C ALA A 53 -2.24 24.00 6.13
N GLY A 54 -0.91 24.17 6.33
CA GLY A 54 0.02 24.61 5.30
C GLY A 54 0.36 23.58 4.22
N GLY A 55 -0.12 22.34 4.35
CA GLY A 55 0.14 21.26 3.39
C GLY A 55 1.44 20.50 3.64
N GLN A 56 2.09 20.68 4.80
CA GLN A 56 3.26 19.91 5.19
C GLN A 56 2.86 18.60 5.85
N LEU A 57 3.64 17.56 5.60
CA LEU A 57 3.51 16.27 6.27
C LEU A 57 4.45 16.25 7.48
N GLU A 58 3.88 16.07 8.66
CA GLU A 58 4.61 15.90 9.91
C GLU A 58 4.39 14.47 10.40
N GLN A 59 5.46 13.67 10.42
CA GLN A 59 5.37 12.29 10.90
C GLN A 59 5.07 12.26 12.40
N ARG A 60 4.16 11.39 12.78
CA ARG A 60 3.75 11.17 14.16
C ARG A 60 4.23 9.80 14.62
N GLU A 61 5.14 9.78 15.57
CA GLU A 61 5.72 8.53 16.08
C GLU A 61 4.68 7.67 16.80
N ASP A 62 3.83 8.29 17.62
CA ASP A 62 2.73 7.64 18.32
C ASP A 62 1.75 6.96 17.36
N TRP A 63 1.35 7.64 16.28
CA TRP A 63 0.49 7.09 15.22
C TRP A 63 1.19 5.98 14.43
N THR A 64 2.47 6.19 14.12
CA THR A 64 3.28 5.22 13.38
C THR A 64 3.43 3.91 14.14
N ASN A 65 3.67 3.97 15.44
CA ASN A 65 3.80 2.78 16.28
C ASN A 65 2.46 2.03 16.38
N THR A 66 1.36 2.76 16.70
CA THR A 66 0.00 2.18 16.72
C THR A 66 -0.36 1.52 15.38
N ALA A 67 -0.12 2.22 14.26
CA ALA A 67 -0.41 1.70 12.92
C ALA A 67 0.41 0.44 12.61
N ARG A 68 1.68 0.41 13.01
CA ARG A 68 2.53 -0.77 12.81
C ARG A 68 2.02 -1.97 13.59
N ASP A 69 1.64 -1.78 14.85
CA ASP A 69 1.13 -2.86 15.69
C ASP A 69 -0.20 -3.40 15.13
N ASN A 70 -1.11 -2.53 14.71
CA ASN A 70 -2.37 -2.93 14.07
C ASN A 70 -2.15 -3.72 12.78
N VAL A 71 -1.23 -3.27 11.92
CA VAL A 71 -0.88 -3.99 10.68
C VAL A 71 -0.23 -5.34 10.99
N LEU A 72 0.66 -5.42 11.99
CA LEU A 72 1.24 -6.70 12.42
C LEU A 72 0.20 -7.67 12.92
N ASN A 73 -0.78 -7.20 13.70
CA ASN A 73 -1.89 -8.01 14.19
C ASN A 73 -2.78 -8.49 13.03
N ALA A 74 -3.08 -7.62 12.06
CA ALA A 74 -3.82 -7.98 10.87
C ALA A 74 -3.08 -9.03 10.01
N LEU A 75 -1.75 -8.93 9.87
CA LEU A 75 -0.93 -9.92 9.17
C LEU A 75 -0.95 -11.28 9.87
N ARG A 76 -0.87 -11.31 11.21
CA ARG A 76 -0.98 -12.55 11.99
C ARG A 76 -2.36 -13.21 11.83
N ALA A 77 -3.43 -12.43 11.91
CA ALA A 77 -4.79 -12.93 11.70
C ALA A 77 -4.98 -13.53 10.30
N GLN A 78 -4.42 -12.91 9.26
CA GLN A 78 -4.43 -13.45 7.89
C GLN A 78 -3.69 -14.78 7.77
N GLN A 79 -2.60 -14.94 8.51
CA GLN A 79 -1.85 -16.18 8.55
C GLN A 79 -2.66 -17.33 9.15
N GLU A 80 -3.34 -17.10 10.26
CA GLU A 80 -4.19 -18.08 10.94
C GLU A 80 -5.34 -18.57 10.05
N LEU A 81 -5.95 -17.67 9.28
CA LEU A 81 -7.06 -17.99 8.37
C LEU A 81 -6.63 -18.81 7.14
N ARG A 82 -5.37 -18.71 6.72
CA ARG A 82 -4.84 -19.38 5.51
C ARG A 82 -4.38 -20.82 5.72
N GLY A 83 -4.45 -21.35 6.94
CA GLY A 83 -4.33 -22.78 7.25
C GLY A 83 -3.13 -23.51 6.68
N GLY A 84 -2.01 -23.52 7.37
CA GLY A 84 -1.28 -24.77 7.63
C GLY A 84 -0.23 -25.26 6.64
N GLN A 85 -0.05 -24.72 5.42
CA GLN A 85 1.03 -25.18 4.52
C GLN A 85 2.28 -24.27 4.52
N ALA A 86 2.15 -23.04 5.01
CA ALA A 86 3.26 -22.10 5.12
C ALA A 86 3.69 -21.93 6.57
N THR A 87 4.98 -22.12 6.86
CA THR A 87 5.56 -21.62 8.11
C THR A 87 5.84 -20.14 7.95
N VAL A 88 5.09 -19.31 8.66
CA VAL A 88 5.25 -17.86 8.60
C VAL A 88 5.87 -17.35 9.89
N THR A 89 6.98 -16.65 9.78
CA THR A 89 7.67 -16.00 10.89
C THR A 89 7.60 -14.50 10.71
N VAL A 90 7.11 -13.77 11.71
CA VAL A 90 7.10 -12.31 11.72
C VAL A 90 8.35 -11.83 12.47
N THR A 91 9.18 -11.02 11.82
CA THR A 91 10.42 -10.50 12.42
C THR A 91 10.21 -9.21 13.22
N SER A 92 10.95 -9.05 14.32
CA SER A 92 11.04 -7.80 15.07
C SER A 92 11.75 -6.68 14.32
N GLY A 93 12.61 -7.03 13.36
CA GLY A 93 13.36 -6.08 12.56
C GLY A 93 14.62 -5.52 13.23
N ASP A 94 15.07 -6.11 14.32
CA ASP A 94 16.27 -5.62 15.05
C ASP A 94 17.59 -6.03 14.39
N ASP A 95 17.56 -7.10 13.58
CA ASP A 95 18.72 -7.55 12.80
C ASP A 95 19.13 -6.50 11.73
N PRO A 96 20.42 -6.13 11.65
CA PRO A 96 20.91 -5.20 10.63
C PRO A 96 20.60 -5.64 9.19
N THR A 97 20.73 -6.94 8.89
CA THR A 97 20.45 -7.50 7.56
C THR A 97 18.98 -7.31 7.17
N LEU A 98 18.06 -7.52 8.13
CA LEU A 98 16.62 -7.32 7.91
C LEU A 98 16.28 -5.85 7.69
N ARG A 99 16.97 -4.94 8.40
CA ARG A 99 16.82 -3.49 8.15
C ARG A 99 17.30 -3.08 6.77
N ASP A 100 18.45 -3.60 6.34
CA ASP A 100 19.01 -3.29 5.02
C ASP A 100 18.14 -3.87 3.90
N LEU A 101 17.59 -5.09 4.09
CA LEU A 101 16.59 -5.67 3.17
C LEU A 101 15.33 -4.81 3.08
N ASN A 102 14.81 -4.30 4.20
CA ASN A 102 13.65 -3.40 4.20
C ASN A 102 13.93 -2.09 3.45
N ARG A 103 15.10 -1.47 3.68
CA ARG A 103 15.51 -0.25 2.96
C ARG A 103 15.65 -0.49 1.46
N LEU A 104 16.29 -1.61 1.10
CA LEU A 104 16.43 -1.99 -0.31
C LEU A 104 15.06 -2.23 -0.94
N HIS A 105 14.16 -2.93 -0.24
CA HIS A 105 12.80 -3.16 -0.70
C HIS A 105 12.03 -1.83 -0.90
N GLU A 106 12.16 -0.87 0.01
CA GLU A 106 11.55 0.45 -0.16
C GLU A 106 12.01 1.11 -1.47
N VAL A 107 13.33 1.17 -1.71
CA VAL A 107 13.88 1.78 -2.92
C VAL A 107 13.44 1.06 -4.20
N VAL A 108 13.47 -0.27 -4.20
CA VAL A 108 13.01 -1.08 -5.34
C VAL A 108 11.50 -0.91 -5.54
N GLY A 109 10.70 -0.92 -4.47
CA GLY A 109 9.26 -0.71 -4.52
C GLY A 109 8.88 0.66 -5.09
N GLN A 110 9.55 1.74 -4.65
CA GLN A 110 9.36 3.08 -5.22
C GLN A 110 9.77 3.12 -6.71
N SER A 111 10.83 2.42 -7.08
CA SER A 111 11.24 2.29 -8.49
C SER A 111 10.19 1.56 -9.33
N ILE A 112 9.58 0.50 -8.78
CA ILE A 112 8.45 -0.20 -9.42
C ILE A 112 7.28 0.76 -9.62
N LEU A 113 6.89 1.53 -8.58
CA LEU A 113 5.81 2.51 -8.69
C LEU A 113 6.09 3.55 -9.77
N LEU A 114 7.30 4.11 -9.78
CA LEU A 114 7.68 5.13 -10.77
C LEU A 114 7.70 4.58 -12.19
N HIS A 115 8.29 3.41 -12.41
CA HIS A 115 8.61 2.94 -13.76
C HIS A 115 7.63 1.91 -14.33
N LYS A 116 6.77 1.32 -13.49
CA LYS A 116 5.78 0.33 -13.95
C LYS A 116 4.34 0.81 -13.84
N TYR A 117 4.06 1.71 -12.89
CA TYR A 117 2.71 2.23 -12.66
C TYR A 117 2.52 3.64 -13.24
N ASN A 118 3.59 4.41 -13.45
CA ASN A 118 3.52 5.71 -14.11
C ASN A 118 3.81 5.58 -15.61
N PRO A 119 2.81 5.77 -16.48
CA PRO A 119 3.00 5.64 -17.94
C PRO A 119 4.03 6.61 -18.52
N MET A 120 4.22 7.79 -17.92
CA MET A 120 5.15 8.82 -18.39
C MET A 120 6.61 8.52 -18.04
N ALA A 121 6.86 7.65 -17.06
CA ALA A 121 8.21 7.32 -16.58
C ALA A 121 8.60 5.87 -16.86
N GLN A 122 7.94 5.19 -17.78
CA GLN A 122 8.23 3.80 -18.10
C GLN A 122 9.60 3.63 -18.74
N LEU A 123 10.41 2.75 -18.16
CA LEU A 123 11.70 2.35 -18.77
C LEU A 123 11.44 1.48 -20.00
N PRO A 124 12.10 1.76 -21.14
CA PRO A 124 11.94 0.96 -22.37
C PRO A 124 12.17 -0.53 -22.15
N THR A 125 13.17 -0.90 -21.35
CA THR A 125 13.54 -2.30 -21.04
C THR A 125 12.56 -3.00 -20.08
N LYS A 126 11.71 -2.25 -19.37
CA LYS A 126 10.78 -2.78 -18.36
C LYS A 126 9.30 -2.72 -18.80
N LYS A 127 9.01 -2.29 -20.04
CA LYS A 127 7.61 -2.12 -20.51
C LYS A 127 6.81 -3.41 -20.48
N THR A 128 7.39 -4.50 -20.97
CA THR A 128 6.72 -5.78 -21.16
C THR A 128 7.03 -6.80 -20.07
N SER A 129 8.13 -6.63 -19.32
CA SER A 129 8.57 -7.53 -18.27
C SER A 129 8.29 -6.97 -16.87
N PHE A 130 8.21 -7.85 -15.90
CA PHE A 130 8.25 -7.52 -14.48
C PHE A 130 9.41 -8.33 -13.87
N ASP A 131 10.62 -7.79 -13.96
CA ASP A 131 11.90 -8.41 -13.63
C ASP A 131 12.68 -7.55 -12.65
N TRP A 132 12.09 -7.27 -11.51
CA TRP A 132 12.68 -6.52 -10.40
C TRP A 132 13.29 -7.49 -9.39
N THR A 133 14.40 -7.09 -8.76
CA THR A 133 15.12 -7.95 -7.83
C THR A 133 15.70 -7.15 -6.67
N LEU A 134 15.78 -7.78 -5.50
CA LEU A 134 16.57 -7.33 -4.35
C LEU A 134 18.01 -7.90 -4.39
N GLY A 135 18.30 -8.72 -5.40
CA GLY A 135 19.64 -9.20 -5.69
C GLY A 135 20.28 -10.07 -4.61
N LYS A 136 21.59 -9.95 -4.51
CA LYS A 136 22.42 -10.84 -3.70
C LYS A 136 22.10 -10.77 -2.19
N LEU A 137 21.72 -9.62 -1.67
CA LEU A 137 21.39 -9.47 -0.24
C LEU A 137 20.22 -10.38 0.14
N ALA A 138 19.18 -10.44 -0.69
CA ALA A 138 18.02 -11.31 -0.47
C ALA A 138 18.39 -12.79 -0.57
N THR A 139 19.20 -13.18 -1.56
CA THR A 139 19.61 -14.58 -1.73
C THR A 139 20.54 -15.06 -0.63
N ASP A 140 21.46 -14.23 -0.16
CA ASP A 140 22.35 -14.57 0.94
C ASP A 140 21.56 -14.74 2.25
N PHE A 141 20.62 -13.84 2.50
CA PHE A 141 19.71 -13.95 3.63
C PHE A 141 18.88 -15.24 3.56
N GLY A 142 18.27 -15.55 2.41
CA GLY A 142 17.48 -16.78 2.23
C GLY A 142 18.27 -18.04 2.53
N LYS A 143 19.54 -18.12 2.07
CA LYS A 143 20.45 -19.23 2.32
C LYS A 143 20.81 -19.38 3.80
N SER A 144 21.07 -18.26 4.48
CA SER A 144 21.50 -18.28 5.90
C SER A 144 20.34 -18.56 6.85
N ALA A 145 19.15 -17.99 6.57
CA ALA A 145 17.98 -18.06 7.44
C ALA A 145 17.04 -19.24 7.13
N GLY A 146 17.18 -19.86 5.94
CA GLY A 146 16.41 -21.05 5.55
C GLY A 146 14.95 -20.76 5.22
N TYR A 147 14.63 -19.57 4.73
CA TYR A 147 13.33 -19.20 4.20
C TYR A 147 13.30 -19.28 2.68
N ASP A 148 12.14 -19.63 2.11
CA ASP A 148 11.93 -19.68 0.67
C ASP A 148 11.50 -18.33 0.11
N TYR A 149 10.65 -17.59 0.86
CA TYR A 149 10.11 -16.30 0.45
C TYR A 149 10.18 -15.28 1.57
N ALA A 150 10.24 -14.01 1.19
CA ALA A 150 10.04 -12.87 2.08
C ALA A 150 8.85 -12.03 1.63
N LEU A 151 7.92 -11.75 2.57
CA LEU A 151 6.81 -10.83 2.37
C LEU A 151 7.16 -9.49 2.99
N PHE A 152 7.16 -8.46 2.17
CA PHE A 152 7.38 -7.08 2.57
C PHE A 152 6.09 -6.28 2.47
N LEU A 153 5.92 -5.33 3.38
CA LEU A 153 4.82 -4.37 3.37
C LEU A 153 5.35 -2.97 3.68
N PHE A 154 4.98 -2.04 2.81
CA PHE A 154 5.27 -0.62 2.94
C PHE A 154 3.96 0.16 2.97
N ALA A 155 3.79 1.11 3.89
CA ALA A 155 2.62 1.98 3.92
C ALA A 155 2.98 3.39 4.42
N ARG A 156 2.42 4.37 3.75
CA ARG A 156 2.43 5.79 4.15
C ARG A 156 0.99 6.26 4.22
N ASP A 157 0.60 6.72 5.37
CA ASP A 157 -0.76 7.21 5.61
C ASP A 157 -0.70 8.63 6.17
N SER A 158 -1.56 9.49 5.69
CA SER A 158 -1.61 10.89 6.13
C SER A 158 -3.04 11.31 6.43
N PHE A 159 -3.18 12.06 7.52
CA PHE A 159 -4.48 12.50 8.04
C PHE A 159 -4.52 14.01 8.12
N SER A 160 -5.59 14.61 7.60
CA SER A 160 -5.79 16.07 7.67
C SER A 160 -5.84 16.53 9.12
N SER A 161 -5.07 17.57 9.46
CA SER A 161 -5.22 18.28 10.72
C SER A 161 -6.58 19.00 10.80
N GLY A 162 -7.03 19.36 12.01
CA GLY A 162 -8.24 20.15 12.18
C GLY A 162 -8.22 21.46 11.38
N GLY A 163 -7.08 22.14 11.32
CA GLY A 163 -6.91 23.34 10.49
C GLY A 163 -7.03 23.04 8.98
N ARG A 164 -6.52 21.89 8.53
CA ARG A 164 -6.67 21.46 7.12
C ARG A 164 -8.12 21.15 6.77
N VAL A 165 -8.84 20.46 7.67
CA VAL A 165 -10.29 20.19 7.51
C VAL A 165 -11.09 21.48 7.47
N ALA A 166 -10.77 22.48 8.31
CA ALA A 166 -11.42 23.79 8.28
C ALA A 166 -11.19 24.51 6.94
N LEU A 167 -9.96 24.47 6.39
CA LEU A 167 -9.65 25.03 5.07
C LEU A 167 -10.40 24.30 3.94
N GLN A 168 -10.57 22.99 4.03
CA GLN A 168 -11.38 22.22 3.07
C GLN A 168 -12.85 22.66 3.12
N GLY A 169 -13.39 22.87 4.33
CA GLY A 169 -14.75 23.38 4.53
C GLY A 169 -14.94 24.79 3.93
N LEU A 170 -13.97 25.69 4.15
CA LEU A 170 -13.99 27.04 3.53
C LEU A 170 -13.88 26.95 2.01
N GLY A 171 -13.02 26.07 1.48
CA GLY A 171 -12.91 25.83 0.03
C GLY A 171 -14.22 25.35 -0.58
N MET A 172 -14.93 24.45 0.12
CA MET A 172 -16.26 23.97 -0.32
C MET A 172 -17.29 25.10 -0.34
N LEU A 173 -17.29 25.98 0.66
CA LEU A 173 -18.16 27.17 0.66
C LEU A 173 -17.80 28.12 -0.48
N GLY A 174 -16.52 28.27 -0.80
CA GLY A 174 -16.06 29.04 -1.96
C GLY A 174 -16.60 28.53 -3.28
N CYS A 175 -16.77 27.21 -3.45
CA CYS A 175 -17.38 26.63 -4.66
C CYS A 175 -18.82 27.12 -4.90
N VAL A 176 -19.57 27.39 -3.82
CA VAL A 176 -20.95 27.90 -3.92
C VAL A 176 -21.00 29.30 -4.52
N VAL A 177 -19.96 30.12 -4.30
CA VAL A 177 -19.85 31.50 -4.84
C VAL A 177 -18.96 31.58 -6.10
N GLY A 178 -18.61 30.44 -6.69
CA GLY A 178 -17.88 30.37 -7.96
C GLY A 178 -16.35 30.35 -7.85
N VAL A 179 -15.77 30.33 -6.64
CA VAL A 179 -14.33 30.22 -6.40
C VAL A 179 -14.03 28.89 -5.69
N CYS A 180 -13.75 27.85 -6.48
CA CYS A 180 -13.56 26.50 -5.95
C CYS A 180 -12.06 26.19 -5.79
N ILE A 181 -11.51 26.39 -4.58
CA ILE A 181 -10.14 26.01 -4.23
C ILE A 181 -10.24 24.99 -3.09
N MET A 182 -10.08 23.71 -3.41
CA MET A 182 -10.13 22.66 -2.41
C MET A 182 -8.72 22.09 -2.12
N PRO A 183 -8.17 22.33 -0.94
CA PRO A 183 -6.94 21.69 -0.54
C PRO A 183 -7.10 20.18 -0.47
N GLN A 184 -6.12 19.43 -0.97
CA GLN A 184 -6.12 17.97 -0.87
C GLN A 184 -6.19 17.51 0.59
N GLY A 185 -6.93 16.43 0.83
CA GLY A 185 -7.00 15.74 2.11
C GLY A 185 -5.83 14.80 2.34
N GLY A 186 -5.90 14.06 3.44
CA GLY A 186 -5.00 12.94 3.70
C GLY A 186 -5.12 11.87 2.62
N SER A 187 -4.08 11.05 2.50
CA SER A 187 -4.02 9.96 1.53
C SER A 187 -3.26 8.78 2.11
N GLN A 188 -3.64 7.60 1.66
CA GLN A 188 -2.99 6.34 1.99
C GLN A 188 -2.36 5.75 0.74
N GLN A 189 -1.08 5.40 0.82
CA GLN A 189 -0.36 4.68 -0.21
C GLN A 189 0.34 3.49 0.44
N ALA A 190 0.19 2.32 -0.17
CA ALA A 190 0.84 1.13 0.32
C ALA A 190 1.20 0.19 -0.82
N PHE A 191 2.24 -0.61 -0.61
CA PHE A 191 2.53 -1.74 -1.47
C PHE A 191 3.02 -2.93 -0.66
N ALA A 192 2.79 -4.10 -1.20
CA ALA A 192 3.33 -5.35 -0.69
C ALA A 192 4.04 -6.12 -1.80
N SER A 193 5.10 -6.83 -1.44
CA SER A 193 5.89 -7.64 -2.37
C SER A 193 6.17 -9.00 -1.79
N LEU A 194 6.08 -10.02 -2.64
CA LEU A 194 6.61 -11.35 -2.36
C LEU A 194 7.92 -11.51 -3.13
N VAL A 195 8.99 -11.78 -2.40
CA VAL A 195 10.33 -11.98 -2.94
C VAL A 195 10.73 -13.44 -2.82
N ASP A 196 11.14 -14.04 -3.91
CA ASP A 196 11.77 -15.37 -3.93
C ASP A 196 13.21 -15.25 -3.42
N LEU A 197 13.51 -15.83 -2.27
CA LEU A 197 14.82 -15.74 -1.65
C LEU A 197 15.88 -16.66 -2.28
N LYS A 198 15.49 -17.52 -3.22
CA LYS A 198 16.45 -18.32 -4.01
C LYS A 198 17.07 -17.50 -5.13
N THR A 199 16.29 -16.63 -5.77
CA THR A 199 16.70 -15.79 -6.90
C THR A 199 16.91 -14.33 -6.53
N GLY A 200 16.29 -13.86 -5.44
CA GLY A 200 16.23 -12.47 -5.04
C GLY A 200 15.16 -11.66 -5.79
N ASP A 201 14.37 -12.30 -6.66
CA ASP A 201 13.42 -11.62 -7.52
C ASP A 201 12.12 -11.27 -6.80
N VAL A 202 11.59 -10.09 -7.13
CA VAL A 202 10.23 -9.70 -6.75
C VAL A 202 9.27 -10.43 -7.68
N ILE A 203 8.69 -11.53 -7.20
CA ILE A 203 7.80 -12.38 -8.02
C ILE A 203 6.36 -11.89 -8.04
N TRP A 204 5.95 -11.13 -7.04
CA TRP A 204 4.62 -10.53 -6.94
C TRP A 204 4.72 -9.17 -6.25
N PHE A 205 3.93 -8.22 -6.72
CA PHE A 205 3.83 -6.86 -6.20
C PHE A 205 2.40 -6.37 -6.32
N ASN A 206 1.86 -5.80 -5.27
CA ASN A 206 0.56 -5.12 -5.31
C ASN A 206 0.66 -3.73 -4.71
N TYR A 207 0.02 -2.78 -5.37
CA TYR A 207 -0.03 -1.38 -4.97
C TYR A 207 -1.46 -0.96 -4.65
N LEU A 208 -1.63 -0.22 -3.58
CA LEU A 208 -2.88 0.39 -3.14
C LEU A 208 -2.70 1.90 -3.00
N ALA A 209 -3.61 2.66 -3.60
CA ALA A 209 -3.81 4.08 -3.33
C ALA A 209 -5.25 4.33 -2.90
N SER A 210 -5.44 5.04 -1.81
CA SER A 210 -6.74 5.38 -1.25
C SER A 210 -6.73 6.80 -0.69
N ALA A 211 -7.83 7.50 -0.85
CA ALA A 211 -8.08 8.73 -0.11
C ALA A 211 -8.84 8.47 1.21
N MET A 212 -9.17 7.21 1.47
CA MET A 212 -9.84 6.74 2.68
C MET A 212 -9.07 5.55 3.25
N GLY A 213 -9.03 5.47 4.54
CA GLY A 213 -8.37 4.44 5.32
C GLY A 213 -7.80 5.07 6.57
N ASP A 214 -7.68 4.29 7.63
CA ASP A 214 -7.04 4.72 8.87
C ASP A 214 -6.34 3.52 9.50
N ILE A 215 -5.07 3.34 9.16
CA ILE A 215 -4.26 2.24 9.71
C ILE A 215 -3.97 2.37 11.20
N ARG A 216 -4.33 3.48 11.84
CA ARG A 216 -4.27 3.66 13.29
C ARG A 216 -5.38 2.90 14.01
N THR A 217 -6.36 2.38 13.26
CA THR A 217 -7.43 1.53 13.78
C THR A 217 -7.24 0.08 13.32
N ASP A 218 -7.69 -0.87 14.14
CA ASP A 218 -7.64 -2.30 13.81
C ASP A 218 -8.39 -2.62 12.51
N VAL A 219 -9.57 -2.00 12.33
CA VAL A 219 -10.41 -2.19 11.14
C VAL A 219 -9.71 -1.66 9.89
N GLY A 220 -9.13 -0.46 9.96
CA GLY A 220 -8.44 0.14 8.83
C GLY A 220 -7.16 -0.61 8.45
N ALA A 221 -6.41 -1.11 9.45
CA ALA A 221 -5.25 -1.95 9.21
C ALA A 221 -5.62 -3.31 8.61
N ALA A 222 -6.71 -3.92 9.08
CA ALA A 222 -7.22 -5.17 8.52
C ALA A 222 -7.69 -4.99 7.05
N ASP A 223 -8.40 -3.91 6.73
CA ASP A 223 -8.82 -3.59 5.36
C ASP A 223 -7.61 -3.39 4.45
N LEU A 224 -6.60 -2.63 4.89
CA LEU A 224 -5.35 -2.45 4.15
C LEU A 224 -4.68 -3.79 3.82
N VAL A 225 -4.45 -4.63 4.84
CA VAL A 225 -3.78 -5.93 4.70
C VAL A 225 -4.58 -6.86 3.77
N ASN A 226 -5.91 -6.92 3.94
CA ASN A 226 -6.78 -7.72 3.10
C ASN A 226 -6.67 -7.30 1.63
N ARG A 227 -6.83 -6.02 1.32
CA ARG A 227 -6.76 -5.50 -0.06
C ARG A 227 -5.39 -5.66 -0.69
N LEU A 228 -4.32 -5.53 0.10
CA LEU A 228 -2.97 -5.73 -0.41
C LEU A 228 -2.68 -7.20 -0.70
N LEU A 229 -3.10 -8.14 0.16
CA LEU A 229 -2.68 -9.54 0.07
C LEU A 229 -3.69 -10.46 -0.64
N GLU A 230 -4.98 -10.08 -0.75
CA GLU A 230 -6.00 -10.89 -1.43
C GLU A 230 -5.56 -11.33 -2.84
N PRO A 231 -5.03 -10.42 -3.70
CA PRO A 231 -4.65 -10.80 -5.06
C PRO A 231 -3.46 -11.77 -5.15
N MET A 232 -2.66 -11.93 -4.09
CA MET A 232 -1.48 -12.81 -4.10
C MET A 232 -1.84 -14.28 -4.36
N ASN A 233 -3.05 -14.71 -3.95
CA ASN A 233 -3.51 -16.09 -4.10
C ASN A 233 -4.26 -16.35 -5.39
N THR A 234 -4.44 -15.32 -6.22
CA THR A 234 -5.14 -15.45 -7.50
C THR A 234 -4.14 -15.40 -8.65
N GLU A 235 -4.28 -16.34 -9.60
CA GLU A 235 -3.52 -16.23 -10.84
C GLU A 235 -3.91 -14.93 -11.55
N PRO A 236 -2.92 -14.21 -12.14
CA PRO A 236 -3.22 -13.00 -12.89
C PRO A 236 -4.19 -13.33 -14.02
N LYS A 237 -5.35 -12.69 -14.03
CA LYS A 237 -6.31 -12.83 -15.16
C LYS A 237 -5.58 -12.45 -16.45
N ALA A 238 -5.46 -13.39 -17.37
CA ALA A 238 -4.92 -13.12 -18.70
C ALA A 238 -5.72 -11.97 -19.32
N LYS A 239 -5.04 -10.88 -19.72
CA LYS A 239 -5.70 -9.80 -20.46
C LYS A 239 -6.29 -10.41 -21.73
N LYS A 240 -7.62 -10.42 -21.86
CA LYS A 240 -8.26 -10.65 -23.17
C LYS A 240 -7.68 -9.59 -24.12
N LYS A 241 -6.97 -10.07 -25.15
CA LYS A 241 -6.63 -9.21 -26.30
C LYS A 241 -7.95 -8.81 -26.94
N THR A 242 -8.30 -7.55 -26.84
CA THR A 242 -9.30 -6.88 -27.69
C THR A 242 -8.62 -6.42 -28.94
#